data_a4a6103b41b85a70092fd6b6b983727b
#
_entry.id   a4a6103b41b85a70092fd6b6b983727b
#
_cell.length_a   1.000
_cell.length_b   1.000
_cell.length_c   1.000
_cell.angle_alpha   90.00
_cell.angle_beta   90.00
_cell.angle_gamma   90.00
#
_symmetry.space_group_name_H-M   'P 1'
#
loop_
_entity.id
_entity.type
_entity.pdbx_description
1 polymer ?
#
loop_
_entity_poly.entity_id
_entity_poly.type
_entity_poly.pdbx_seq_one_letter_code
_entity_poly.pdbx_strand_id
1 'polypeptide(L)'
;MPPGSLFPAASGRAGILRRAGAATVKMPAMNVNNTPTRTLCPVAAVPAVDIIDQTALPHAYRTLRLSSLTEAAHAIRSMQVRGAPLIGVTAAYGVALALSAQDSEAALSAALSTLAATRPTAVNLQWALTRMQTHLAPLASGQRAAAAWLEAGRIAEEDVEQCRRIGQHGLALLRPLAERNGQLNLMTHCNAGWLATVDYGTALAPIYAAHDAGIKVHVWVSETRPRNQGLLTAWELKQHGIPHTLMADNAAGLLLMRGAVDAVIVGADRIAANADVANKVGTYLKALAAAAADVPFYVAAPRSTIDFSCASGAAIPIEERDGDELRLVAGLDAAGQGASVRQLPADEATSNLAFDITPAARVSAIITERGSCPASADGLLGLYPEARNA
;
A
#
# COMPACT_ATOMS: atom_id res chain seq x y z
N MET A 1 -14.00 42.18 27.08
CA MET A 1 -13.94 40.75 27.53
C MET A 1 -13.49 39.91 26.35
N PRO A 2 -12.32 39.22 26.39
CA PRO A 2 -11.91 38.33 25.33
C PRO A 2 -12.65 36.95 25.49
N PRO A 3 -12.92 36.21 24.41
CA PRO A 3 -13.59 34.89 24.49
C PRO A 3 -12.63 33.84 25.02
N GLY A 4 -13.13 33.06 25.99
CA GLY A 4 -12.41 32.01 26.64
C GLY A 4 -12.08 30.84 25.73
N SER A 5 -10.89 30.27 25.92
CA SER A 5 -10.38 29.07 25.26
C SER A 5 -11.18 27.84 25.68
N LEU A 6 -11.84 27.22 24.71
CA LEU A 6 -12.62 25.99 24.85
C LEU A 6 -11.81 24.74 24.39
N PHE A 7 -10.59 24.56 24.89
CA PHE A 7 -9.90 23.28 24.73
C PHE A 7 -9.20 22.90 26.04
N PRO A 8 -9.51 21.75 26.66
CA PRO A 8 -8.72 21.22 27.76
C PRO A 8 -7.37 20.74 27.25
N ALA A 9 -6.33 21.05 28.01
CA ALA A 9 -4.96 20.59 27.75
C ALA A 9 -4.90 19.06 27.73
N ALA A 10 -4.25 18.51 26.68
CA ALA A 10 -3.95 17.10 26.56
C ALA A 10 -2.98 16.70 27.69
N SER A 11 -3.49 16.03 28.72
CA SER A 11 -2.69 15.36 29.73
C SER A 11 -1.99 14.15 29.15
N GLY A 12 -0.66 14.07 29.28
CA GLY A 12 0.20 13.05 28.75
C GLY A 12 -0.23 11.62 29.09
N ARG A 13 -0.28 10.80 28.06
CA ARG A 13 -0.22 9.34 28.15
C ARG A 13 1.06 8.82 27.51
N ALA A 14 2.19 9.11 28.13
CA ALA A 14 3.41 8.35 27.95
C ALA A 14 3.36 7.16 28.94
N GLY A 15 3.04 5.99 28.46
CA GLY A 15 3.12 4.78 29.28
C GLY A 15 2.24 3.67 28.72
N ILE A 16 2.90 2.73 28.09
CA ILE A 16 2.65 1.28 27.94
C ILE A 16 3.11 0.83 26.54
N LEU A 17 4.43 0.83 26.33
CA LEU A 17 5.05 -0.09 25.39
C LEU A 17 5.83 -1.13 26.21
N ARG A 18 5.10 -2.03 26.92
CA ARG A 18 5.71 -3.25 27.44
C ARG A 18 5.89 -4.22 26.29
N ARG A 19 7.12 -4.74 26.10
CA ARG A 19 7.43 -5.87 25.23
C ARG A 19 6.60 -7.08 25.69
N ALA A 20 5.44 -7.29 25.10
CA ALA A 20 4.76 -8.57 25.16
C ALA A 20 5.47 -9.47 24.14
N GLY A 21 6.00 -10.60 24.58
CA GLY A 21 6.48 -11.67 23.72
C GLY A 21 5.30 -12.18 22.88
N ALA A 22 5.16 -11.70 21.67
CA ALA A 22 4.10 -12.13 20.77
C ALA A 22 4.40 -13.56 20.30
N ALA A 23 3.52 -14.50 20.64
CA ALA A 23 3.47 -15.78 19.93
C ALA A 23 3.27 -15.47 18.46
N THR A 24 4.19 -15.94 17.61
CA THR A 24 4.12 -15.75 16.16
C THR A 24 2.90 -16.49 15.62
N VAL A 25 1.88 -15.74 15.21
CA VAL A 25 0.74 -16.29 14.49
C VAL A 25 1.21 -16.69 13.09
N LYS A 26 0.97 -17.95 12.71
CA LYS A 26 1.27 -18.42 11.35
C LYS A 26 0.23 -17.83 10.42
N MET A 27 0.62 -16.86 9.61
CA MET A 27 -0.23 -16.33 8.55
C MET A 27 -0.14 -17.27 7.34
N PRO A 28 -1.26 -17.87 6.87
CA PRO A 28 -1.26 -18.62 5.63
C PRO A 28 -1.03 -17.69 4.43
N ALA A 29 -0.49 -18.21 3.33
CA ALA A 29 -0.41 -17.46 2.07
C ALA A 29 -1.81 -17.01 1.63
N MET A 30 -1.91 -15.85 0.97
CA MET A 30 -3.16 -15.39 0.40
C MET A 30 -3.64 -16.35 -0.68
N ASN A 31 -4.94 -16.41 -0.90
CA ASN A 31 -5.50 -17.34 -1.85
C ASN A 31 -6.62 -16.70 -2.70
N VAL A 32 -6.85 -17.31 -3.87
CA VAL A 32 -7.99 -17.03 -4.74
C VAL A 32 -8.71 -18.35 -4.95
N ASN A 33 -9.99 -18.41 -4.63
CA ASN A 33 -10.79 -19.64 -4.74
C ASN A 33 -10.12 -20.86 -4.08
N ASN A 34 -9.58 -20.69 -2.87
CA ASN A 34 -8.83 -21.69 -2.08
C ASN A 34 -7.51 -22.17 -2.72
N THR A 35 -6.98 -21.45 -3.70
CA THR A 35 -5.67 -21.74 -4.29
C THR A 35 -4.66 -20.70 -3.82
N PRO A 36 -3.53 -21.08 -3.16
CA PRO A 36 -2.49 -20.14 -2.78
C PRO A 36 -2.02 -19.34 -3.99
N THR A 37 -2.07 -18.03 -3.88
CA THR A 37 -1.87 -17.13 -5.01
C THR A 37 -1.06 -15.92 -4.57
N ARG A 38 -0.03 -15.58 -5.34
CA ARG A 38 0.70 -14.32 -5.24
C ARG A 38 0.27 -13.38 -6.34
N THR A 39 0.37 -12.09 -6.09
CA THR A 39 0.00 -11.05 -7.08
C THR A 39 0.92 -11.07 -8.30
N LEU A 40 2.16 -11.50 -8.11
CA LEU A 40 3.18 -11.64 -9.12
C LEU A 40 4.01 -12.90 -8.87
N CYS A 41 4.21 -13.71 -9.93
CA CYS A 41 5.00 -14.94 -9.88
C CYS A 41 5.91 -15.09 -11.10
N PRO A 42 7.22 -15.35 -10.94
CA PRO A 42 8.06 -15.74 -12.05
C PRO A 42 7.64 -17.09 -12.62
N VAL A 43 7.71 -17.23 -13.94
CA VAL A 43 7.35 -18.47 -14.64
C VAL A 43 8.56 -19.38 -14.71
N ALA A 44 8.39 -20.64 -14.34
CA ALA A 44 9.48 -21.61 -14.39
C ALA A 44 9.98 -21.83 -15.83
N ALA A 45 11.30 -21.90 -16.00
CA ALA A 45 12.00 -22.24 -17.24
C ALA A 45 11.84 -21.28 -18.43
N VAL A 46 11.17 -20.14 -18.27
CA VAL A 46 11.08 -19.11 -19.31
C VAL A 46 11.26 -17.71 -18.68
N PRO A 47 11.85 -16.74 -19.39
CA PRO A 47 11.99 -15.38 -18.90
C PRO A 47 10.63 -14.65 -18.99
N ALA A 48 9.74 -14.93 -18.05
CA ALA A 48 8.40 -14.36 -17.97
C ALA A 48 7.92 -14.26 -16.52
N VAL A 49 6.96 -13.38 -16.29
CA VAL A 49 6.32 -13.16 -14.99
C VAL A 49 4.81 -13.13 -15.19
N ASP A 50 4.08 -13.94 -14.44
CA ASP A 50 2.62 -13.88 -14.42
C ASP A 50 2.18 -12.88 -13.34
N ILE A 51 1.23 -12.01 -13.68
CA ILE A 51 0.62 -11.02 -12.79
C ILE A 51 -0.90 -11.18 -12.75
N ILE A 52 -1.52 -10.71 -11.68
CA ILE A 52 -2.98 -10.51 -11.63
C ILE A 52 -3.31 -9.19 -12.33
N ASP A 53 -4.17 -9.22 -13.34
CA ASP A 53 -4.70 -8.00 -13.96
C ASP A 53 -5.72 -7.31 -13.03
N GLN A 54 -5.23 -6.32 -12.27
CA GLN A 54 -6.08 -5.61 -11.32
C GLN A 54 -7.10 -4.67 -11.97
N THR A 55 -6.96 -4.39 -13.27
CA THR A 55 -7.95 -3.57 -14.00
C THR A 55 -9.24 -4.35 -14.28
N ALA A 56 -9.18 -5.67 -14.26
CA ALA A 56 -10.34 -6.54 -14.42
C ALA A 56 -11.13 -6.76 -13.11
N LEU A 57 -10.47 -6.56 -11.96
CA LEU A 57 -11.07 -6.73 -10.64
C LEU A 57 -12.01 -5.56 -10.27
N PRO A 58 -13.06 -5.79 -9.47
CA PRO A 58 -13.46 -7.04 -8.83
C PRO A 58 -14.30 -7.96 -9.72
N HIS A 59 -14.58 -7.57 -10.96
CA HIS A 59 -15.59 -8.21 -11.81
C HIS A 59 -15.09 -9.49 -12.47
N ALA A 60 -13.80 -9.57 -12.81
CA ALA A 60 -13.18 -10.75 -13.39
C ALA A 60 -11.78 -10.97 -12.80
N TYR A 61 -11.47 -12.21 -12.43
CA TYR A 61 -10.11 -12.61 -12.10
C TYR A 61 -9.38 -13.07 -13.36
N ARG A 62 -8.30 -12.38 -13.70
CA ARG A 62 -7.46 -12.68 -14.87
C ARG A 62 -6.00 -12.60 -14.51
N THR A 63 -5.19 -13.46 -15.10
CA THR A 63 -3.73 -13.38 -15.07
C THR A 63 -3.21 -12.98 -16.45
N LEU A 64 -2.14 -12.19 -16.45
CA LEU A 64 -1.43 -11.77 -17.66
C LEU A 64 0.02 -12.18 -17.53
N ARG A 65 0.62 -12.59 -18.66
CA ARG A 65 2.04 -12.91 -18.75
C ARG A 65 2.81 -11.71 -19.28
N LEU A 66 3.83 -11.31 -18.55
CA LEU A 66 4.80 -10.29 -18.97
C LEU A 66 6.07 -10.99 -19.42
N SER A 67 6.48 -10.79 -20.67
CA SER A 67 7.65 -11.42 -21.33
C SER A 67 8.66 -10.39 -21.84
N SER A 68 8.38 -9.10 -21.66
CA SER A 68 9.21 -8.00 -22.15
C SER A 68 9.20 -6.79 -21.22
N LEU A 69 10.23 -5.94 -21.37
CA LEU A 69 10.29 -4.62 -20.72
C LEU A 69 9.05 -3.76 -21.06
N THR A 70 8.62 -3.79 -22.31
CA THR A 70 7.48 -2.99 -22.78
C THR A 70 6.19 -3.40 -22.07
N GLU A 71 5.95 -4.70 -21.92
CA GLU A 71 4.79 -5.22 -21.19
C GLU A 71 4.85 -4.89 -19.70
N ALA A 72 6.02 -5.01 -19.07
CA ALA A 72 6.18 -4.61 -17.66
C ALA A 72 5.93 -3.11 -17.45
N ALA A 73 6.49 -2.26 -18.32
CA ALA A 73 6.24 -0.82 -18.28
C ALA A 73 4.77 -0.47 -18.54
N HIS A 74 4.11 -1.18 -19.46
CA HIS A 74 2.68 -1.02 -19.72
C HIS A 74 1.85 -1.42 -18.50
N ALA A 75 2.13 -2.57 -17.91
CA ALA A 75 1.39 -3.06 -16.73
C ALA A 75 1.43 -2.07 -15.55
N ILE A 76 2.57 -1.41 -15.32
CA ILE A 76 2.70 -0.36 -14.30
C ILE A 76 1.92 0.90 -14.71
N ARG A 77 2.05 1.35 -15.96
CA ARG A 77 1.42 2.59 -16.44
C ARG A 77 -0.10 2.49 -16.51
N SER A 78 -0.62 1.37 -17.00
CA SER A 78 -2.05 1.09 -17.13
C SER A 78 -2.70 0.65 -15.81
N MET A 79 -1.92 0.45 -14.75
CA MET A 79 -2.36 -0.06 -13.45
C MET A 79 -2.91 -1.50 -13.49
N GLN A 80 -2.48 -2.32 -14.43
CA GLN A 80 -2.64 -3.78 -14.34
C GLN A 80 -1.95 -4.31 -13.08
N VAL A 81 -0.83 -3.67 -12.68
CA VAL A 81 -0.26 -3.73 -11.34
C VAL A 81 -0.26 -2.35 -10.71
N ARG A 82 -0.58 -2.27 -9.43
CA ARG A 82 -0.64 -1.04 -8.64
C ARG A 82 -0.30 -1.32 -7.17
N GLY A 83 -0.11 -0.26 -6.37
CA GLY A 83 0.39 -0.36 -5.00
C GLY A 83 1.90 -0.14 -4.95
N ALA A 84 2.34 0.66 -3.97
CA ALA A 84 3.73 1.12 -3.93
C ALA A 84 4.76 -0.03 -3.97
N PRO A 85 4.66 -1.08 -3.12
CA PRO A 85 5.64 -2.18 -3.15
C PRO A 85 5.57 -3.00 -4.44
N LEU A 86 4.37 -3.38 -4.92
CA LEU A 86 4.24 -4.23 -6.10
C LEU A 86 4.78 -3.58 -7.37
N ILE A 87 4.63 -2.25 -7.51
CA ILE A 87 5.22 -1.51 -8.64
C ILE A 87 6.74 -1.65 -8.62
N GLY A 88 7.38 -1.57 -7.45
CA GLY A 88 8.82 -1.76 -7.30
C GLY A 88 9.27 -3.18 -7.71
N VAL A 89 8.58 -4.21 -7.23
CA VAL A 89 8.86 -5.61 -7.58
C VAL A 89 8.67 -5.85 -9.08
N THR A 90 7.57 -5.33 -9.65
CA THR A 90 7.31 -5.45 -11.11
C THR A 90 8.39 -4.78 -11.94
N ALA A 91 8.89 -3.62 -11.49
CA ALA A 91 9.98 -2.94 -12.17
C ALA A 91 11.30 -3.73 -12.08
N ALA A 92 11.62 -4.34 -10.94
CA ALA A 92 12.79 -5.20 -10.82
C ALA A 92 12.74 -6.38 -11.81
N TYR A 93 11.60 -7.04 -11.95
CA TYR A 93 11.41 -8.06 -12.98
C TYR A 93 11.42 -7.48 -14.40
N GLY A 94 10.93 -6.26 -14.62
CA GLY A 94 11.03 -5.57 -15.90
C GLY A 94 12.48 -5.36 -16.35
N VAL A 95 13.39 -5.05 -15.42
CA VAL A 95 14.85 -5.00 -15.70
C VAL A 95 15.37 -6.40 -16.05
N ALA A 96 14.97 -7.44 -15.33
CA ALA A 96 15.38 -8.81 -15.61
C ALA A 96 14.90 -9.30 -16.99
N LEU A 97 13.67 -8.96 -17.39
CA LEU A 97 13.11 -9.25 -18.71
C LEU A 97 13.91 -8.55 -19.84
N ALA A 98 14.25 -7.27 -19.64
CA ALA A 98 15.07 -6.52 -20.61
C ALA A 98 16.44 -7.16 -20.82
N LEU A 99 17.12 -7.53 -19.73
CA LEU A 99 18.44 -8.15 -19.77
C LEU A 99 18.42 -9.59 -20.29
N SER A 100 17.31 -10.29 -20.16
CA SER A 100 17.12 -11.60 -20.78
C SER A 100 17.05 -11.51 -22.30
N ALA A 101 16.51 -10.40 -22.84
CA ALA A 101 16.49 -10.16 -24.28
C ALA A 101 17.84 -9.69 -24.82
N GLN A 102 18.55 -8.82 -24.07
CA GLN A 102 19.86 -8.30 -24.43
C GLN A 102 20.65 -7.96 -23.16
N ASP A 103 21.65 -8.77 -22.83
CA ASP A 103 22.54 -8.57 -21.69
C ASP A 103 23.66 -7.58 -22.03
N SER A 104 23.34 -6.27 -21.95
CA SER A 104 24.28 -5.18 -22.22
C SER A 104 24.08 -3.99 -21.29
N GLU A 105 25.08 -3.13 -21.17
CA GLU A 105 25.02 -1.86 -20.42
C GLU A 105 23.92 -0.95 -20.98
N ALA A 106 23.81 -0.87 -22.31
CA ALA A 106 22.81 -0.05 -22.97
C ALA A 106 21.38 -0.55 -22.66
N ALA A 107 21.16 -1.87 -22.62
CA ALA A 107 19.87 -2.44 -22.28
C ALA A 107 19.51 -2.19 -20.79
N LEU A 108 20.46 -2.27 -19.88
CA LEU A 108 20.27 -1.92 -18.47
C LEU A 108 19.83 -0.46 -18.32
N SER A 109 20.59 0.47 -18.92
CA SER A 109 20.28 1.90 -18.86
C SER A 109 18.91 2.22 -19.47
N ALA A 110 18.58 1.63 -20.61
CA ALA A 110 17.28 1.81 -21.26
C ALA A 110 16.13 1.26 -20.41
N ALA A 111 16.30 0.10 -19.76
CA ALA A 111 15.31 -0.51 -18.89
C ALA A 111 15.02 0.39 -17.66
N LEU A 112 16.08 0.85 -16.99
CA LEU A 112 15.96 1.73 -15.83
C LEU A 112 15.22 3.03 -16.19
N SER A 113 15.60 3.68 -17.30
CA SER A 113 14.96 4.91 -17.78
C SER A 113 13.49 4.69 -18.16
N THR A 114 13.19 3.63 -18.91
CA THR A 114 11.83 3.30 -19.36
C THR A 114 10.89 3.05 -18.18
N LEU A 115 11.35 2.30 -17.17
CA LEU A 115 10.55 1.97 -16.00
C LEU A 115 10.38 3.17 -15.07
N ALA A 116 11.45 3.97 -14.85
CA ALA A 116 11.38 5.19 -14.05
C ALA A 116 10.33 6.19 -14.58
N ALA A 117 10.20 6.30 -15.90
CA ALA A 117 9.23 7.17 -16.56
C ALA A 117 7.76 6.69 -16.43
N THR A 118 7.49 5.47 -15.97
CA THR A 118 6.12 4.96 -15.82
C THR A 118 5.35 5.65 -14.70
N ARG A 119 6.01 5.90 -13.55
CA ARG A 119 5.46 6.54 -12.35
C ARG A 119 6.55 7.35 -11.63
N PRO A 120 6.89 8.56 -12.11
CA PRO A 120 8.05 9.33 -11.61
C PRO A 120 8.00 9.67 -10.11
N THR A 121 6.80 9.77 -9.52
CA THR A 121 6.59 10.12 -8.11
C THR A 121 6.62 8.92 -7.16
N ALA A 122 6.64 7.66 -7.69
CA ALA A 122 6.56 6.45 -6.90
C ALA A 122 7.90 6.09 -6.26
N VAL A 123 8.04 6.27 -4.95
CA VAL A 123 9.29 6.05 -4.19
C VAL A 123 9.77 4.61 -4.27
N ASN A 124 8.87 3.65 -4.11
CA ASN A 124 9.22 2.22 -4.18
C ASN A 124 9.73 1.81 -5.56
N LEU A 125 9.23 2.44 -6.63
CA LEU A 125 9.75 2.23 -7.99
C LEU A 125 11.22 2.69 -8.07
N GLN A 126 11.49 3.92 -7.64
CA GLN A 126 12.86 4.46 -7.67
C GLN A 126 13.81 3.65 -6.79
N TRP A 127 13.36 3.26 -5.60
CA TRP A 127 14.11 2.39 -4.69
C TRP A 127 14.51 1.06 -5.37
N ALA A 128 13.55 0.37 -6.01
CA ALA A 128 13.81 -0.90 -6.67
C ALA A 128 14.77 -0.74 -7.86
N LEU A 129 14.59 0.30 -8.69
CA LEU A 129 15.46 0.58 -9.82
C LEU A 129 16.88 0.94 -9.38
N THR A 130 17.04 1.76 -8.32
CA THR A 130 18.35 2.09 -7.74
C THR A 130 19.04 0.84 -7.22
N ARG A 131 18.31 -0.05 -6.52
CA ARG A 131 18.85 -1.32 -6.01
C ARG A 131 19.29 -2.23 -7.15
N MET A 132 18.49 -2.38 -8.21
CA MET A 132 18.84 -3.14 -9.40
C MET A 132 20.09 -2.55 -10.08
N GLN A 133 20.15 -1.25 -10.27
CA GLN A 133 21.30 -0.56 -10.85
C GLN A 133 22.58 -0.81 -10.04
N THR A 134 22.54 -0.61 -8.73
CA THR A 134 23.67 -0.80 -7.82
C THR A 134 24.19 -2.23 -7.86
N HIS A 135 23.29 -3.21 -7.94
CA HIS A 135 23.66 -4.62 -8.00
C HIS A 135 24.23 -5.05 -9.36
N LEU A 136 23.70 -4.51 -10.46
CA LEU A 136 23.99 -4.99 -11.81
C LEU A 136 25.10 -4.21 -12.52
N ALA A 137 25.29 -2.93 -12.21
CA ALA A 137 26.28 -2.08 -12.89
C ALA A 137 27.73 -2.63 -12.81
N PRO A 138 28.20 -3.20 -11.67
CA PRO A 138 29.55 -3.75 -11.58
C PRO A 138 29.77 -5.04 -12.38
N LEU A 139 28.71 -5.70 -12.84
CA LEU A 139 28.81 -7.00 -13.51
C LEU A 139 29.12 -6.86 -14.99
N ALA A 140 29.86 -7.83 -15.54
CA ALA A 140 30.14 -7.92 -16.95
C ALA A 140 28.88 -8.31 -17.76
N SER A 141 28.86 -7.95 -19.06
CA SER A 141 27.86 -8.48 -19.98
C SER A 141 27.92 -10.01 -19.99
N GLY A 142 26.75 -10.65 -20.09
CA GLY A 142 26.59 -12.10 -19.98
C GLY A 142 26.37 -12.61 -18.54
N GLN A 143 26.56 -11.76 -17.51
CA GLN A 143 26.30 -12.11 -16.11
C GLN A 143 25.07 -11.38 -15.55
N ARG A 144 24.69 -10.25 -16.14
CA ARG A 144 23.65 -9.37 -15.61
C ARG A 144 22.26 -10.00 -15.68
N ALA A 145 21.94 -10.72 -16.73
CA ALA A 145 20.60 -11.32 -16.90
C ALA A 145 20.28 -12.29 -15.74
N ALA A 146 21.17 -13.24 -15.46
CA ALA A 146 20.99 -14.18 -14.36
C ALA A 146 20.95 -13.49 -12.99
N ALA A 147 21.85 -12.51 -12.77
CA ALA A 147 21.90 -11.72 -11.54
C ALA A 147 20.63 -10.87 -11.34
N ALA A 148 20.05 -10.32 -12.42
CA ALA A 148 18.81 -9.55 -12.37
C ALA A 148 17.61 -10.40 -11.93
N TRP A 149 17.47 -11.62 -12.42
CA TRP A 149 16.43 -12.55 -11.98
C TRP A 149 16.58 -12.92 -10.51
N LEU A 150 17.80 -13.18 -10.05
CA LEU A 150 18.06 -13.48 -8.65
C LEU A 150 17.74 -12.29 -7.74
N GLU A 151 18.14 -11.09 -8.14
CA GLU A 151 17.89 -9.89 -7.33
C GLU A 151 16.41 -9.49 -7.33
N ALA A 152 15.72 -9.57 -8.46
CA ALA A 152 14.28 -9.37 -8.52
C ALA A 152 13.52 -10.38 -7.64
N GLY A 153 13.96 -11.64 -7.63
CA GLY A 153 13.44 -12.65 -6.72
C GLY A 153 13.66 -12.33 -5.25
N ARG A 154 14.86 -11.82 -4.89
CA ARG A 154 15.13 -11.37 -3.51
C ARG A 154 14.23 -10.20 -3.11
N ILE A 155 14.07 -9.21 -3.97
CA ILE A 155 13.16 -8.07 -3.74
C ILE A 155 11.74 -8.57 -3.47
N ALA A 156 11.26 -9.54 -4.25
CA ALA A 156 9.93 -10.12 -4.09
C ALA A 156 9.77 -10.88 -2.76
N GLU A 157 10.72 -11.73 -2.38
CA GLU A 157 10.64 -12.48 -1.12
C GLU A 157 10.83 -11.58 0.11
N GLU A 158 11.65 -10.53 0.01
CA GLU A 158 11.78 -9.53 1.06
C GLU A 158 10.47 -8.76 1.26
N ASP A 159 9.77 -8.42 0.17
CA ASP A 159 8.44 -7.78 0.24
C ASP A 159 7.44 -8.66 1.00
N VAL A 160 7.38 -9.95 0.67
CA VAL A 160 6.51 -10.92 1.36
C VAL A 160 6.83 -10.97 2.87
N GLU A 161 8.11 -11.10 3.22
CA GLU A 161 8.52 -11.18 4.63
C GLU A 161 8.27 -9.87 5.39
N GLN A 162 8.50 -8.72 4.74
CA GLN A 162 8.21 -7.41 5.33
C GLN A 162 6.71 -7.28 5.61
N CYS A 163 5.85 -7.62 4.66
CA CYS A 163 4.40 -7.59 4.82
C CYS A 163 3.93 -8.52 5.94
N ARG A 164 4.48 -9.73 6.01
CA ARG A 164 4.18 -10.68 7.08
C ARG A 164 4.54 -10.12 8.46
N ARG A 165 5.71 -9.48 8.60
CA ARG A 165 6.13 -8.82 9.87
C ARG A 165 5.26 -7.63 10.22
N ILE A 166 4.88 -6.80 9.24
CA ILE A 166 3.93 -5.70 9.43
C ILE A 166 2.62 -6.26 10.01
N GLY A 167 2.12 -7.38 9.49
CA GLY A 167 0.95 -8.07 10.01
C GLY A 167 1.08 -8.44 11.49
N GLN A 168 2.21 -9.00 11.89
CA GLN A 168 2.49 -9.39 13.27
C GLN A 168 2.60 -8.18 14.22
N HIS A 169 3.32 -7.13 13.79
CA HIS A 169 3.47 -5.92 14.62
C HIS A 169 2.15 -5.15 14.74
N GLY A 170 1.35 -5.11 13.67
CA GLY A 170 0.03 -4.51 13.72
C GLY A 170 -0.95 -5.30 14.58
N LEU A 171 -0.93 -6.63 14.52
CA LEU A 171 -1.74 -7.48 15.40
C LEU A 171 -1.49 -7.18 16.89
N ALA A 172 -0.24 -6.90 17.26
CA ALA A 172 0.10 -6.54 18.63
C ALA A 172 -0.59 -5.25 19.11
N LEU A 173 -0.83 -4.30 18.21
CA LEU A 173 -1.59 -3.06 18.50
C LEU A 173 -3.11 -3.30 18.50
N LEU A 174 -3.60 -4.20 17.66
CA LEU A 174 -5.03 -4.48 17.52
C LEU A 174 -5.59 -5.38 18.62
N ARG A 175 -4.79 -6.33 19.14
CA ARG A 175 -5.22 -7.30 20.15
C ARG A 175 -5.82 -6.65 21.40
N PRO A 176 -5.21 -5.61 22.03
CA PRO A 176 -5.81 -4.97 23.20
C PRO A 176 -7.16 -4.30 22.92
N LEU A 177 -7.40 -3.85 21.67
CA LEU A 177 -8.70 -3.30 21.25
C LEU A 177 -9.75 -4.41 21.17
N ALA A 178 -9.39 -5.54 20.58
CA ALA A 178 -10.26 -6.71 20.47
C ALA A 178 -10.64 -7.29 21.84
N GLU A 179 -9.69 -7.37 22.77
CA GLU A 179 -9.91 -7.87 24.12
C GLU A 179 -10.89 -7.01 24.92
N ARG A 180 -10.88 -5.68 24.70
CA ARG A 180 -11.83 -4.77 25.37
C ARG A 180 -13.24 -4.85 24.80
N ASN A 181 -13.35 -5.02 23.49
CA ASN A 181 -14.61 -4.83 22.76
C ASN A 181 -15.27 -6.17 22.37
N GLY A 182 -14.58 -7.31 22.50
CA GLY A 182 -15.06 -8.65 22.08
C GLY A 182 -15.13 -8.86 20.57
N GLN A 183 -15.12 -7.79 19.79
CA GLN A 183 -15.04 -7.73 18.33
C GLN A 183 -14.19 -6.54 17.93
N LEU A 184 -13.56 -6.62 16.79
CA LEU A 184 -12.71 -5.56 16.24
C LEU A 184 -13.33 -4.99 14.96
N ASN A 185 -13.80 -3.75 15.03
CA ASN A 185 -14.37 -3.02 13.90
C ASN A 185 -13.31 -2.07 13.35
N LEU A 186 -12.72 -2.40 12.22
CA LEU A 186 -11.65 -1.63 11.60
C LEU A 186 -12.17 -0.83 10.40
N MET A 187 -11.56 0.32 10.14
CA MET A 187 -11.79 1.08 8.93
C MET A 187 -10.51 1.15 8.11
N THR A 188 -10.63 1.01 6.80
CA THR A 188 -9.51 1.19 5.88
C THR A 188 -9.90 2.03 4.67
N HIS A 189 -8.89 2.54 3.96
CA HIS A 189 -9.04 3.40 2.79
C HIS A 189 -8.08 2.99 1.69
N CYS A 190 -8.50 3.08 0.44
CA CYS A 190 -7.76 2.63 -0.73
C CYS A 190 -7.58 1.10 -0.74
N ASN A 191 -6.55 0.61 -1.38
CA ASN A 191 -6.13 -0.78 -1.31
C ASN A 191 -4.65 -0.85 -0.93
N ALA A 192 -4.40 -1.34 0.27
CA ALA A 192 -3.08 -1.64 0.81
C ALA A 192 -3.04 -3.08 1.37
N GLY A 193 -3.75 -3.97 0.70
CA GLY A 193 -3.74 -5.41 0.90
C GLY A 193 -2.72 -6.13 0.01
N TRP A 194 -2.88 -7.44 -0.11
CA TRP A 194 -1.92 -8.25 -0.83
C TRP A 194 -1.88 -7.95 -2.34
N LEU A 195 -2.96 -7.44 -2.94
CA LEU A 195 -2.94 -6.92 -4.32
C LEU A 195 -2.00 -5.72 -4.52
N ALA A 196 -1.61 -5.02 -3.45
CA ALA A 196 -0.69 -3.89 -3.51
C ALA A 196 0.78 -4.29 -3.29
N THR A 197 1.05 -5.56 -2.99
CA THR A 197 2.34 -6.17 -2.67
C THR A 197 2.46 -7.51 -3.39
N VAL A 198 3.49 -8.30 -3.10
CA VAL A 198 3.58 -9.67 -3.63
C VAL A 198 2.63 -10.60 -2.86
N ASP A 199 2.57 -10.43 -1.51
CA ASP A 199 1.68 -11.22 -0.64
C ASP A 199 1.41 -10.44 0.66
N TYR A 200 0.36 -10.81 1.42
CA TYR A 200 -0.11 -10.27 2.72
C TYR A 200 -0.56 -8.81 2.70
N GLY A 201 0.06 -7.91 1.96
CA GLY A 201 -0.23 -6.48 2.00
C GLY A 201 0.43 -5.76 3.18
N THR A 202 0.18 -4.46 3.27
CA THR A 202 0.66 -3.62 4.37
C THR A 202 -0.43 -3.34 5.40
N ALA A 203 -1.43 -2.51 5.08
CA ALA A 203 -2.51 -2.18 6.02
C ALA A 203 -3.48 -3.33 6.27
N LEU A 204 -3.70 -4.21 5.31
CA LEU A 204 -4.56 -5.38 5.51
C LEU A 204 -3.83 -6.54 6.19
N ALA A 205 -2.50 -6.61 6.18
CA ALA A 205 -1.76 -7.68 6.85
C ALA A 205 -2.10 -7.82 8.35
N PRO A 206 -2.18 -6.73 9.17
CA PRO A 206 -2.66 -6.83 10.54
C PRO A 206 -4.11 -7.32 10.66
N ILE A 207 -4.96 -7.01 9.67
CA ILE A 207 -6.36 -7.44 9.64
C ILE A 207 -6.44 -8.94 9.38
N TYR A 208 -5.68 -9.45 8.41
CA TYR A 208 -5.55 -10.88 8.14
C TYR A 208 -4.99 -11.61 9.37
N ALA A 209 -3.91 -11.10 9.96
CA ALA A 209 -3.31 -11.67 11.16
C ALA A 209 -4.28 -11.74 12.35
N ALA A 210 -5.13 -10.73 12.52
CA ALA A 210 -6.15 -10.71 13.58
C ALA A 210 -7.23 -11.77 13.32
N HIS A 211 -7.72 -11.87 12.08
CA HIS A 211 -8.71 -12.87 11.68
C HIS A 211 -8.16 -14.29 11.85
N ASP A 212 -6.95 -14.56 11.35
CA ASP A 212 -6.28 -15.86 11.44
C ASP A 212 -5.94 -16.26 12.89
N ALA A 213 -5.80 -15.27 13.78
CA ALA A 213 -5.68 -15.48 15.23
C ALA A 213 -7.02 -15.77 15.92
N GLY A 214 -8.12 -15.89 15.18
CA GLY A 214 -9.47 -16.15 15.71
C GLY A 214 -10.17 -14.93 16.32
N ILE A 215 -9.65 -13.72 16.11
CA ILE A 215 -10.31 -12.49 16.55
C ILE A 215 -11.49 -12.21 15.60
N LYS A 216 -12.66 -11.93 16.15
CA LYS A 216 -13.81 -11.49 15.36
C LYS A 216 -13.52 -10.12 14.79
N VAL A 217 -13.40 -10.02 13.45
CA VAL A 217 -13.11 -8.77 12.73
C VAL A 217 -14.27 -8.43 11.82
N HIS A 218 -14.59 -7.13 11.75
CA HIS A 218 -15.39 -6.53 10.69
C HIS A 218 -14.66 -5.33 10.12
N VAL A 219 -14.67 -5.14 8.78
CA VAL A 219 -13.92 -4.07 8.11
C VAL A 219 -14.86 -3.13 7.38
N TRP A 220 -14.83 -1.85 7.74
CA TRP A 220 -15.43 -0.76 6.97
C TRP A 220 -14.47 -0.36 5.87
N VAL A 221 -14.85 -0.58 4.63
CA VAL A 221 -14.01 -0.32 3.45
C VAL A 221 -14.51 0.93 2.73
N SER A 222 -13.70 1.98 2.71
CA SER A 222 -13.98 3.20 1.95
C SER A 222 -13.86 2.92 0.44
N GLU A 223 -14.85 3.33 -0.36
CA GLU A 223 -14.86 3.06 -1.81
C GLU A 223 -13.65 3.64 -2.55
N THR A 224 -13.14 4.78 -2.08
CA THR A 224 -11.94 5.45 -2.58
C THR A 224 -12.09 5.99 -4.00
N ARG A 225 -13.03 6.95 -4.16
CA ARG A 225 -13.14 7.71 -5.41
C ARG A 225 -11.83 8.45 -5.75
N PRO A 226 -11.53 8.67 -7.07
CA PRO A 226 -12.34 8.31 -8.24
C PRO A 226 -12.16 6.88 -8.75
N ARG A 227 -11.03 6.21 -8.42
CA ARG A 227 -10.70 4.90 -9.01
C ARG A 227 -11.26 3.70 -8.26
N ASN A 228 -11.94 3.93 -7.15
CA ASN A 228 -12.65 2.91 -6.36
C ASN A 228 -11.74 1.72 -5.92
N GLN A 229 -10.51 2.01 -5.45
CA GLN A 229 -9.59 0.97 -4.97
C GLN A 229 -10.15 0.20 -3.78
N GLY A 230 -11.13 0.75 -3.05
CA GLY A 230 -11.87 0.02 -2.03
C GLY A 230 -12.56 -1.24 -2.55
N LEU A 231 -12.93 -1.29 -3.84
CA LEU A 231 -13.49 -2.50 -4.46
C LEU A 231 -12.47 -3.65 -4.51
N LEU A 232 -11.18 -3.34 -4.72
CA LEU A 232 -10.10 -4.32 -4.64
C LEU A 232 -9.94 -4.84 -3.21
N THR A 233 -10.01 -3.95 -2.23
CA THR A 233 -9.97 -4.31 -0.81
C THR A 233 -11.15 -5.20 -0.42
N ALA A 234 -12.36 -4.87 -0.84
CA ALA A 234 -13.54 -5.69 -0.60
C ALA A 234 -13.40 -7.07 -1.25
N TRP A 235 -12.86 -7.13 -2.48
CA TRP A 235 -12.60 -8.39 -3.16
C TRP A 235 -11.57 -9.25 -2.39
N GLU A 236 -10.45 -8.67 -1.94
CA GLU A 236 -9.45 -9.39 -1.14
C GLU A 236 -10.04 -9.95 0.15
N LEU A 237 -10.75 -9.12 0.91
CA LEU A 237 -11.38 -9.52 2.17
C LEU A 237 -12.38 -10.65 1.97
N LYS A 238 -13.15 -10.60 0.86
CA LYS A 238 -14.07 -11.67 0.48
C LYS A 238 -13.34 -12.99 0.21
N GLN A 239 -12.20 -12.95 -0.51
CA GLN A 239 -11.40 -14.16 -0.78
C GLN A 239 -10.84 -14.77 0.51
N HIS A 240 -10.56 -13.97 1.52
CA HIS A 240 -10.06 -14.43 2.83
C HIS A 240 -11.18 -14.71 3.86
N GLY A 241 -12.45 -14.55 3.46
CA GLY A 241 -13.60 -14.81 4.34
C GLY A 241 -13.79 -13.80 5.48
N ILE A 242 -13.22 -12.59 5.35
CA ILE A 242 -13.34 -11.54 6.37
C ILE A 242 -14.62 -10.73 6.16
N PRO A 243 -15.50 -10.64 7.19
CA PRO A 243 -16.68 -9.78 7.16
C PRO A 243 -16.31 -8.31 6.91
N HIS A 244 -16.95 -7.70 5.94
CA HIS A 244 -16.70 -6.30 5.59
C HIS A 244 -17.92 -5.62 4.99
N THR A 245 -17.91 -4.29 5.00
CA THR A 245 -18.94 -3.45 4.38
C THR A 245 -18.27 -2.33 3.58
N LEU A 246 -18.57 -2.25 2.30
CA LEU A 246 -18.17 -1.13 1.46
C LEU A 246 -19.02 0.09 1.81
N MET A 247 -18.41 1.26 1.93
CA MET A 247 -19.07 2.51 2.26
C MET A 247 -18.61 3.65 1.34
N ALA A 248 -19.47 4.65 1.16
CA ALA A 248 -19.07 5.91 0.54
C ALA A 248 -17.98 6.60 1.36
N ASP A 249 -17.02 7.25 0.70
CA ASP A 249 -15.85 7.86 1.35
C ASP A 249 -16.23 8.81 2.48
N ASN A 250 -17.26 9.64 2.29
CA ASN A 250 -17.68 10.64 3.26
C ASN A 250 -18.48 10.06 4.45
N ALA A 251 -18.92 8.79 4.38
CA ALA A 251 -19.60 8.13 5.50
C ALA A 251 -18.65 7.83 6.66
N ALA A 252 -17.32 7.88 6.42
CA ALA A 252 -16.29 7.62 7.42
C ALA A 252 -16.47 8.46 8.68
N GLY A 253 -16.69 9.78 8.52
CA GLY A 253 -16.89 10.69 9.66
C GLY A 253 -18.08 10.31 10.54
N LEU A 254 -19.20 9.93 9.94
CA LEU A 254 -20.40 9.51 10.68
C LEU A 254 -20.18 8.20 11.45
N LEU A 255 -19.51 7.22 10.85
CA LEU A 255 -19.23 5.94 11.51
C LEU A 255 -18.28 6.11 12.71
N LEU A 256 -17.25 6.94 12.56
CA LEU A 256 -16.32 7.30 13.63
C LEU A 256 -17.05 8.03 14.77
N MET A 257 -17.86 9.04 14.45
CA MET A 257 -18.65 9.79 15.43
C MET A 257 -19.65 8.91 16.21
N ARG A 258 -20.15 7.84 15.60
CA ARG A 258 -21.07 6.88 16.22
C ARG A 258 -20.38 5.78 17.04
N GLY A 259 -19.05 5.77 17.12
CA GLY A 259 -18.30 4.72 17.80
C GLY A 259 -18.37 3.35 17.12
N ALA A 260 -18.65 3.33 15.80
CA ALA A 260 -18.75 2.09 15.02
C ALA A 260 -17.37 1.59 14.53
N VAL A 261 -16.28 2.26 14.91
CA VAL A 261 -14.91 1.97 14.47
C VAL A 261 -13.98 1.99 15.66
N ASP A 262 -13.24 0.91 15.86
CA ASP A 262 -12.26 0.77 16.95
C ASP A 262 -10.87 1.27 16.58
N ALA A 263 -10.50 1.20 15.30
CA ALA A 263 -9.27 1.78 14.76
C ALA A 263 -9.39 2.00 13.24
N VAL A 264 -8.67 3.01 12.75
CA VAL A 264 -8.43 3.20 11.32
C VAL A 264 -7.03 2.69 10.99
N ILE A 265 -6.87 1.89 9.93
CA ILE A 265 -5.58 1.41 9.45
C ILE A 265 -5.48 1.60 7.94
N VAL A 266 -4.44 2.30 7.50
CA VAL A 266 -4.19 2.62 6.09
C VAL A 266 -2.74 2.34 5.70
N GLY A 267 -2.48 2.22 4.40
CA GLY A 267 -1.13 2.19 3.86
C GLY A 267 -0.51 3.58 3.73
N ALA A 268 0.61 3.65 3.02
CA ALA A 268 1.23 4.89 2.61
C ALA A 268 1.84 4.76 1.21
N ASP A 269 1.79 5.85 0.44
CA ASP A 269 2.52 5.98 -0.82
C ASP A 269 3.93 6.55 -0.58
N ARG A 270 4.09 7.41 0.46
CA ARG A 270 5.38 7.93 0.94
C ARG A 270 5.25 8.40 2.38
N ILE A 271 6.28 8.18 3.18
CA ILE A 271 6.41 8.71 4.54
C ILE A 271 7.68 9.58 4.57
N ALA A 272 7.54 10.84 4.93
CA ALA A 272 8.68 11.77 5.06
C ALA A 272 9.49 11.51 6.35
N ALA A 273 10.69 12.09 6.44
CA ALA A 273 11.58 11.93 7.59
C ALA A 273 10.95 12.41 8.92
N ASN A 274 10.07 13.41 8.89
CA ASN A 274 9.31 13.89 10.05
C ASN A 274 8.07 13.05 10.37
N ALA A 275 7.86 11.93 9.65
CA ALA A 275 6.73 11.02 9.75
C ALA A 275 5.38 11.56 9.23
N ASP A 276 5.36 12.64 8.46
CA ASP A 276 4.19 13.01 7.66
C ASP A 276 3.95 11.95 6.58
N VAL A 277 2.69 11.66 6.31
CA VAL A 277 2.30 10.56 5.43
C VAL A 277 1.56 11.07 4.21
N ALA A 278 2.09 10.82 3.02
CA ALA A 278 1.35 10.92 1.77
C ALA A 278 0.64 9.58 1.50
N ASN A 279 -0.66 9.64 1.29
CA ASN A 279 -1.47 8.47 0.92
C ASN A 279 -2.64 8.91 0.05
N LYS A 280 -3.40 7.95 -0.46
CA LYS A 280 -4.57 8.18 -1.31
C LYS A 280 -5.46 9.28 -0.74
N VAL A 281 -5.86 10.25 -1.61
CA VAL A 281 -6.74 11.36 -1.24
C VAL A 281 -7.96 10.88 -0.47
N GLY A 282 -8.30 11.57 0.63
CA GLY A 282 -9.32 11.19 1.60
C GLY A 282 -8.74 10.53 2.88
N THR A 283 -7.44 10.24 2.92
CA THR A 283 -6.74 9.74 4.10
C THR A 283 -6.70 10.78 5.21
N TYR A 284 -6.35 12.02 4.88
CA TYR A 284 -6.30 13.14 5.84
C TYR A 284 -7.67 13.40 6.49
N LEU A 285 -8.75 13.39 5.70
CA LEU A 285 -10.12 13.56 6.24
C LEU A 285 -10.48 12.47 7.24
N LYS A 286 -10.08 11.22 6.99
CA LYS A 286 -10.29 10.11 7.92
C LYS A 286 -9.45 10.24 9.19
N ALA A 287 -8.21 10.73 9.07
CA ALA A 287 -7.35 10.98 10.23
C ALA A 287 -7.90 12.11 11.12
N LEU A 288 -8.45 13.18 10.52
CA LEU A 288 -9.13 14.25 11.26
C LEU A 288 -10.38 13.73 11.98
N ALA A 289 -11.22 12.95 11.30
CA ALA A 289 -12.43 12.38 11.88
C ALA A 289 -12.11 11.35 13.00
N ALA A 290 -11.06 10.55 12.82
CA ALA A 290 -10.59 9.61 13.83
C ALA A 290 -10.08 10.34 15.08
N ALA A 291 -9.30 11.43 14.90
CA ALA A 291 -8.83 12.25 16.01
C ALA A 291 -9.98 12.95 16.76
N ALA A 292 -11.02 13.41 16.05
CA ALA A 292 -12.20 14.01 16.66
C ALA A 292 -13.08 13.00 17.44
N ALA A 293 -12.95 11.71 17.14
CA ALA A 293 -13.67 10.61 17.79
C ALA A 293 -12.80 9.83 18.79
N ASP A 294 -11.58 10.27 19.09
CA ASP A 294 -10.59 9.57 19.94
C ASP A 294 -10.29 8.13 19.46
N VAL A 295 -10.42 7.86 18.15
CA VAL A 295 -10.12 6.58 17.53
C VAL A 295 -8.67 6.56 17.03
N PRO A 296 -7.87 5.53 17.35
CA PRO A 296 -6.50 5.43 16.88
C PRO A 296 -6.43 5.29 15.35
N PHE A 297 -5.48 6.02 14.77
CA PHE A 297 -5.19 6.03 13.33
C PHE A 297 -3.80 5.48 13.08
N TYR A 298 -3.71 4.32 12.43
CA TYR A 298 -2.46 3.62 12.16
C TYR A 298 -2.09 3.68 10.69
N VAL A 299 -0.79 3.80 10.43
CA VAL A 299 -0.22 3.74 9.08
C VAL A 299 0.75 2.56 9.00
N ALA A 300 0.54 1.67 8.03
CA ALA A 300 1.34 0.47 7.85
C ALA A 300 2.09 0.51 6.50
N ALA A 301 3.42 0.49 6.54
CA ALA A 301 4.26 0.59 5.36
C ALA A 301 5.64 -0.04 5.59
N PRO A 302 6.29 -0.62 4.55
CA PRO A 302 7.64 -1.13 4.63
C PRO A 302 8.68 0.01 4.58
N ARG A 303 9.94 -0.32 4.92
CA ARG A 303 11.08 0.61 4.85
C ARG A 303 11.19 1.33 3.50
N SER A 304 10.92 0.64 2.41
CA SER A 304 11.02 1.19 1.04
C SER A 304 10.03 2.33 0.75
N THR A 305 9.02 2.52 1.59
CA THR A 305 8.04 3.61 1.51
C THR A 305 8.49 4.84 2.32
N ILE A 306 9.47 4.69 3.24
CA ILE A 306 9.99 5.79 4.07
C ILE A 306 11.12 6.50 3.33
N ASP A 307 10.90 7.77 3.02
CA ASP A 307 11.86 8.63 2.32
C ASP A 307 12.55 9.56 3.34
N PHE A 308 13.69 9.14 3.85
CA PHE A 308 14.48 9.93 4.80
C PHE A 308 15.14 11.17 4.16
N SER A 309 15.21 11.25 2.82
CA SER A 309 15.71 12.43 2.11
C SER A 309 14.67 13.53 2.00
N CYS A 310 13.38 13.21 2.19
CA CYS A 310 12.27 14.15 2.18
C CYS A 310 12.00 14.64 3.61
N ALA A 311 12.31 15.90 3.91
CA ALA A 311 12.27 16.42 5.26
C ALA A 311 10.86 16.44 5.88
N SER A 312 9.81 16.73 5.10
CA SER A 312 8.43 16.84 5.58
C SER A 312 7.42 16.58 4.47
N GLY A 313 6.16 16.36 4.85
CA GLY A 313 5.06 16.18 3.92
C GLY A 313 4.86 17.35 2.94
N ALA A 314 5.22 18.57 3.34
CA ALA A 314 5.15 19.75 2.48
C ALA A 314 6.09 19.68 1.25
N ALA A 315 7.15 18.88 1.33
CA ALA A 315 8.09 18.66 0.24
C ALA A 315 7.69 17.50 -0.70
N ILE A 316 6.64 16.75 -0.36
CA ILE A 316 6.17 15.64 -1.19
C ILE A 316 5.34 16.19 -2.36
N PRO A 317 5.73 15.94 -3.62
CA PRO A 317 4.93 16.36 -4.77
C PRO A 317 3.61 15.58 -4.82
N ILE A 318 2.49 16.29 -4.94
CA ILE A 318 1.17 15.68 -5.11
C ILE A 318 0.87 15.56 -6.61
N GLU A 319 0.69 14.33 -7.07
CA GLU A 319 0.34 14.02 -8.44
C GLU A 319 -1.10 14.48 -8.73
N GLU A 320 -1.28 15.30 -9.76
CA GLU A 320 -2.59 15.57 -10.34
C GLU A 320 -2.80 14.66 -11.55
N ARG A 321 -3.90 13.94 -11.55
CA ARG A 321 -4.21 12.89 -12.53
C ARG A 321 -5.23 13.37 -13.54
N ASP A 322 -5.39 12.57 -14.61
CA ASP A 322 -6.37 12.85 -15.65
C ASP A 322 -7.78 13.03 -15.06
N GLY A 323 -8.43 14.11 -15.46
CA GLY A 323 -9.80 14.43 -15.05
C GLY A 323 -10.84 13.42 -15.54
N ASP A 324 -10.54 12.62 -16.56
CA ASP A 324 -11.42 11.55 -17.03
C ASP A 324 -11.63 10.45 -15.97
N GLU A 325 -10.72 10.28 -15.01
CA GLU A 325 -10.96 9.41 -13.86
C GLU A 325 -12.16 9.88 -13.00
N LEU A 326 -12.43 11.18 -12.97
CA LEU A 326 -13.64 11.74 -12.33
C LEU A 326 -14.87 11.73 -13.24
N ARG A 327 -14.67 11.95 -14.54
CA ARG A 327 -15.76 12.06 -15.51
C ARG A 327 -16.37 10.72 -15.90
N LEU A 328 -15.58 9.63 -15.77
CA LEU A 328 -15.98 8.29 -16.18
C LEU A 328 -16.10 7.37 -14.96
N VAL A 329 -17.13 6.55 -14.94
CA VAL A 329 -17.28 5.48 -13.95
C VAL A 329 -17.33 4.15 -14.68
N ALA A 330 -16.39 3.28 -14.35
CA ALA A 330 -16.35 1.91 -14.84
C ALA A 330 -17.19 0.99 -13.95
N GLY A 331 -17.85 0.01 -14.53
CA GLY A 331 -18.67 -0.97 -13.83
C GLY A 331 -19.21 -2.03 -14.77
N LEU A 332 -20.20 -2.77 -14.33
CA LEU A 332 -20.98 -3.68 -15.18
C LEU A 332 -22.33 -3.05 -15.52
N ASP A 333 -22.78 -3.27 -16.74
CA ASP A 333 -24.14 -2.95 -17.16
C ASP A 333 -25.16 -3.97 -16.63
N ALA A 334 -26.42 -3.80 -16.95
CA ALA A 334 -27.50 -4.71 -16.54
C ALA A 334 -27.34 -6.14 -17.11
N ALA A 335 -26.58 -6.32 -18.17
CA ALA A 335 -26.25 -7.63 -18.76
C ALA A 335 -24.97 -8.25 -18.16
N GLY A 336 -24.33 -7.58 -17.18
CA GLY A 336 -23.08 -8.03 -16.58
C GLY A 336 -21.86 -7.80 -17.46
N GLN A 337 -21.95 -6.97 -18.49
CA GLN A 337 -20.82 -6.63 -19.36
C GLN A 337 -20.11 -5.38 -18.85
N GLY A 338 -18.78 -5.34 -19.00
CA GLY A 338 -17.97 -4.18 -18.63
C GLY A 338 -18.43 -2.93 -19.40
N ALA A 339 -18.77 -1.88 -18.68
CA ALA A 339 -19.21 -0.61 -19.24
C ALA A 339 -18.52 0.56 -18.55
N SER A 340 -18.37 1.67 -19.27
CA SER A 340 -17.92 2.95 -18.71
C SER A 340 -18.97 4.00 -19.02
N VAL A 341 -19.44 4.67 -17.97
CA VAL A 341 -20.51 5.68 -18.08
C VAL A 341 -19.93 7.05 -17.76
N ARG A 342 -20.18 8.02 -18.64
CA ARG A 342 -19.81 9.42 -18.41
C ARG A 342 -20.83 10.06 -17.47
N GLN A 343 -20.38 10.52 -16.32
CA GLN A 343 -21.22 11.19 -15.31
C GLN A 343 -21.11 12.73 -15.33
N LEU A 344 -20.10 13.29 -16.00
CA LEU A 344 -19.91 14.73 -16.16
C LEU A 344 -19.75 15.08 -17.64
N PRO A 345 -20.11 16.30 -18.08
CA PRO A 345 -19.76 16.82 -19.39
C PRO A 345 -18.26 16.70 -19.67
N ALA A 346 -17.86 16.58 -20.94
CA ALA A 346 -16.45 16.41 -21.31
C ALA A 346 -15.62 17.67 -21.03
N ASP A 347 -16.26 18.84 -21.09
CA ASP A 347 -15.69 20.17 -20.87
C ASP A 347 -15.77 20.66 -19.42
N GLU A 348 -16.39 19.88 -18.52
CA GLU A 348 -16.46 20.24 -17.10
C GLU A 348 -15.05 20.25 -16.49
N ALA A 349 -14.70 21.34 -15.79
CA ALA A 349 -13.44 21.47 -15.11
C ALA A 349 -13.35 20.46 -13.94
N THR A 350 -12.19 19.81 -13.80
CA THR A 350 -11.95 18.82 -12.75
C THR A 350 -10.62 19.08 -12.09
N SER A 351 -10.51 18.81 -10.77
CA SER A 351 -9.24 18.67 -10.06
C SER A 351 -9.19 17.26 -9.48
N ASN A 352 -8.18 16.49 -9.88
CA ASN A 352 -8.02 15.09 -9.53
C ASN A 352 -6.66 14.86 -8.83
N LEU A 353 -6.55 15.36 -7.59
CA LEU A 353 -5.38 15.13 -6.76
C LEU A 353 -5.35 13.66 -6.31
N ALA A 354 -4.24 12.98 -6.55
CA ALA A 354 -4.11 11.54 -6.27
C ALA A 354 -3.93 11.24 -4.79
N PHE A 355 -3.26 12.13 -4.06
CA PHE A 355 -2.83 11.94 -2.67
C PHE A 355 -3.17 13.16 -1.83
N ASP A 356 -3.26 12.95 -0.51
CA ASP A 356 -3.22 14.01 0.48
C ASP A 356 -2.12 13.74 1.52
N ILE A 357 -1.81 14.77 2.32
CA ILE A 357 -0.79 14.69 3.36
C ILE A 357 -1.49 14.63 4.72
N THR A 358 -1.23 13.55 5.45
CA THR A 358 -1.63 13.42 6.86
C THR A 358 -0.43 13.82 7.74
N PRO A 359 -0.52 14.90 8.51
CA PRO A 359 0.54 15.27 9.44
C PRO A 359 0.78 14.19 10.49
N ALA A 360 2.04 13.98 10.87
CA ALA A 360 2.46 13.00 11.87
C ALA A 360 1.66 13.10 13.18
N ALA A 361 1.29 14.30 13.60
CA ALA A 361 0.48 14.56 14.80
C ALA A 361 -0.95 13.95 14.76
N ARG A 362 -1.41 13.48 13.58
CA ARG A 362 -2.70 12.81 13.39
C ARG A 362 -2.57 11.29 13.26
N VAL A 363 -1.35 10.77 13.32
CA VAL A 363 -1.04 9.34 13.22
C VAL A 363 -0.67 8.80 14.60
N SER A 364 -1.42 7.81 15.09
CA SER A 364 -1.20 7.22 16.42
C SER A 364 0.06 6.36 16.47
N ALA A 365 0.33 5.61 15.39
CA ALA A 365 1.56 4.85 15.22
C ALA A 365 1.82 4.51 13.75
N ILE A 366 3.11 4.37 13.41
CA ILE A 366 3.57 3.77 12.15
C ILE A 366 3.96 2.33 12.44
N ILE A 367 3.48 1.42 11.60
CA ILE A 367 3.73 -0.03 11.68
C ILE A 367 4.63 -0.41 10.51
N THR A 368 5.79 -0.98 10.81
CA THR A 368 6.76 -1.41 9.81
C THR A 368 7.17 -2.88 10.04
N GLU A 369 7.96 -3.43 9.15
CA GLU A 369 8.55 -4.75 9.30
C GLU A 369 9.53 -4.86 10.49
N ARG A 370 9.99 -3.73 11.05
CA ARG A 370 10.90 -3.70 12.21
C ARG A 370 10.19 -3.47 13.54
N GLY A 371 8.90 -3.12 13.49
CA GLY A 371 8.12 -2.82 14.68
C GLY A 371 7.11 -1.72 14.45
N SER A 372 6.46 -1.28 15.53
CA SER A 372 5.64 -0.08 15.55
C SER A 372 6.32 1.02 16.35
N CYS A 373 6.18 2.26 15.90
CA CYS A 373 6.72 3.44 16.60
C CYS A 373 5.70 4.59 16.61
N PRO A 374 5.85 5.57 17.52
CA PRO A 374 5.17 6.85 17.40
C PRO A 374 5.47 7.50 16.04
N ALA A 375 4.49 8.19 15.46
CA ALA A 375 4.69 8.94 14.21
C ALA A 375 5.52 10.20 14.49
N SER A 376 6.82 10.05 14.46
CA SER A 376 7.80 11.13 14.66
C SER A 376 9.13 10.76 14.01
N ALA A 377 9.98 11.75 13.75
CA ALA A 377 11.35 11.53 13.28
C ALA A 377 12.12 10.58 14.20
N ASP A 378 12.07 10.81 15.52
CA ASP A 378 12.74 9.96 16.51
C ASP A 378 12.18 8.53 16.52
N GLY A 379 10.87 8.38 16.36
CA GLY A 379 10.22 7.07 16.25
C GLY A 379 10.74 6.28 15.05
N LEU A 380 10.80 6.91 13.88
CA LEU A 380 11.34 6.30 12.66
C LEU A 380 12.83 5.97 12.81
N LEU A 381 13.64 6.92 13.31
CA LEU A 381 15.08 6.72 13.53
C LEU A 381 15.38 5.67 14.62
N GLY A 382 14.43 5.44 15.53
CA GLY A 382 14.52 4.35 16.51
C GLY A 382 14.42 2.96 15.87
N LEU A 383 13.62 2.83 14.80
CA LEU A 383 13.51 1.60 14.01
C LEU A 383 14.60 1.47 12.92
N TYR A 384 15.09 2.60 12.42
CA TYR A 384 16.04 2.69 11.29
C TYR A 384 17.24 3.59 11.66
N PRO A 385 18.07 3.21 12.66
CA PRO A 385 19.17 4.06 13.13
C PRO A 385 20.24 4.34 12.05
N GLU A 386 20.37 3.46 11.06
CA GLU A 386 21.24 3.64 9.90
C GLU A 386 20.85 4.85 9.04
N ALA A 387 19.61 5.30 9.09
CA ALA A 387 19.14 6.44 8.32
C ALA A 387 19.56 7.81 8.91
N ARG A 388 20.19 7.85 10.08
CA ARG A 388 20.74 9.08 10.67
C ARG A 388 21.89 9.68 9.87
N ASN A 389 22.56 8.84 9.07
CA ASN A 389 23.74 9.20 8.28
C ASN A 389 23.47 9.14 6.77
N ALA A 390 22.20 9.04 6.35
CA ALA A 390 21.78 8.92 4.97
C ALA A 390 21.45 10.28 4.33
#